data_5f266d0a49a8f92f3a3f55f5b5cc1191
#
_entry.id   5f266d0a49a8f92f3a3f55f5b5cc1191
#
_cell.length_a   1.000
_cell.length_b   1.000
_cell.length_c   1.000
_cell.angle_alpha   90.00
_cell.angle_beta   90.00
_cell.angle_gamma   90.00
#
_symmetry.space_group_name_H-M   'P 1'
#
loop_
_entity.id
_entity.type
_entity.pdbx_description
1 polymer ?
#
loop_
_entity_poly.entity_id
_entity_poly.type
_entity_poly.pdbx_seq_one_letter_code
_entity_poly.pdbx_strand_id
1 'polypeptide(L)'
;MTEPSQPLSNRIRAARFDRAPRYLAVITFLVGALALISAAIPNPSASGKAPLQRLILETPVMALTLGGSALMLMSLGLARRLQSAWVLSVFLALHGIVATLFLRPRPLEFAMYFALFAVLFLARKSFFRRSSLLTIIIPRIWILASFCALLVASFFALLWVSHQSGFVEARFVDLLIDPALGAAGRPIAIAGILLGLTLLYFGIASPAWPKPKPASDEELRQISDLMQASDQTRPDNLLAYVGDKSVYFGPERKAAIMYSDINGTRIAMSVPIGPRAAWASALEEFRSDAEAKGLRPAIYSAPPDLLPDLHDLGFKFEKIGENAILDLPAFTLSGRKREVIRRSRRKLAERQEATFDLSLPPHRSSLLDELKTISDLWLAQNGGREKSFSLGRYDPAFLAHCPIGLVQLKGRIVAFGSLLVTPDQSWAGIDLMRYDPDAAVTNTMDFLLVELILWARETGYRKFDLAMAPLSGLVEEEVAPLFARIGQFVFERGERFYNFQGLRRFKQKFDPDWEPRYLAATGYWSLPIILAQVAILTNGQSARREDQQVETLI
;
A
#
# COMPACT_ATOMS: atom_id res chain seq x y z
N MET A 1 10.35 -38.15 7.80
CA MET A 1 11.70 -37.54 7.65
C MET A 1 11.52 -36.12 7.18
N THR A 2 11.47 -35.15 8.11
CA THR A 2 11.41 -33.71 7.83
C THR A 2 12.84 -33.25 7.54
N GLU A 3 13.06 -32.73 6.33
CA GLU A 3 14.34 -32.08 6.00
C GLU A 3 14.64 -31.00 7.05
N PRO A 4 15.89 -30.89 7.54
CA PRO A 4 16.26 -29.86 8.48
C PRO A 4 16.07 -28.50 7.83
N SER A 5 15.29 -27.64 8.46
CA SER A 5 15.06 -26.26 8.03
C SER A 5 16.39 -25.55 7.89
N GLN A 6 16.75 -25.13 6.69
CA GLN A 6 17.93 -24.31 6.45
C GLN A 6 17.92 -23.06 7.33
N PRO A 7 19.06 -22.66 7.92
CA PRO A 7 19.12 -21.49 8.78
C PRO A 7 18.63 -20.25 8.04
N LEU A 8 17.89 -19.41 8.75
CA LEU A 8 17.21 -18.18 8.29
C LEU A 8 18.11 -17.32 7.39
N SER A 9 19.40 -17.20 7.74
CA SER A 9 20.40 -16.46 6.99
C SER A 9 20.61 -16.93 5.54
N ASN A 10 20.49 -18.23 5.28
CA ASN A 10 20.64 -18.79 3.94
C ASN A 10 19.39 -18.59 3.07
N ARG A 11 18.19 -18.65 3.67
CA ARG A 11 16.92 -18.32 2.98
C ARG A 11 16.83 -16.84 2.61
N ILE A 12 17.25 -15.96 3.51
CA ILE A 12 17.29 -14.50 3.29
C ILE A 12 18.30 -14.13 2.21
N ARG A 13 19.50 -14.73 2.21
CA ARG A 13 20.50 -14.51 1.15
C ARG A 13 20.00 -14.96 -0.21
N ALA A 14 19.40 -16.13 -0.32
CA ALA A 14 18.86 -16.64 -1.57
C ALA A 14 17.71 -15.75 -2.13
N ALA A 15 16.82 -15.25 -1.27
CA ALA A 15 15.72 -14.36 -1.67
C ALA A 15 16.19 -12.94 -2.04
N ARG A 16 17.27 -12.45 -1.44
CA ARG A 16 17.80 -11.08 -1.61
C ARG A 16 18.42 -10.85 -2.99
N PHE A 17 18.98 -11.89 -3.63
CA PHE A 17 19.66 -11.80 -4.93
C PHE A 17 18.93 -12.44 -6.09
N ASP A 18 17.78 -13.08 -5.87
CA ASP A 18 17.03 -13.71 -6.94
C ASP A 18 16.24 -12.67 -7.77
N ARG A 19 16.94 -12.07 -8.73
CA ARG A 19 16.36 -11.20 -9.76
C ARG A 19 15.78 -11.97 -10.95
N ALA A 20 15.97 -13.29 -10.99
CA ALA A 20 15.57 -14.16 -12.10
C ALA A 20 14.10 -13.98 -12.52
N PRO A 21 13.09 -13.90 -11.63
CA PRO A 21 11.70 -13.72 -12.05
C PRO A 21 11.44 -12.43 -12.84
N ARG A 22 12.15 -11.35 -12.52
CA ARG A 22 12.00 -10.07 -13.23
C ARG A 22 12.63 -10.11 -14.62
N TYR A 23 13.83 -10.68 -14.75
CA TYR A 23 14.46 -10.86 -16.05
C TYR A 23 13.66 -11.84 -16.92
N LEU A 24 13.17 -12.94 -16.35
CA LEU A 24 12.31 -13.88 -17.06
C LEU A 24 10.99 -13.25 -17.50
N ALA A 25 10.40 -12.37 -16.71
CA ALA A 25 9.22 -11.63 -17.12
C ALA A 25 9.51 -10.75 -18.37
N VAL A 26 10.64 -10.04 -18.38
CA VAL A 26 11.05 -9.22 -19.54
C VAL A 26 11.32 -10.10 -20.75
N ILE A 27 12.06 -11.19 -20.60
CA ILE A 27 12.36 -12.13 -21.68
C ILE A 27 11.06 -12.72 -22.24
N THR A 28 10.16 -13.18 -21.38
CA THR A 28 8.87 -13.76 -21.81
C THR A 28 8.00 -12.73 -22.54
N PHE A 29 7.98 -11.47 -22.07
CA PHE A 29 7.30 -10.38 -22.76
C PHE A 29 7.89 -10.14 -24.16
N LEU A 30 9.21 -10.06 -24.27
CA LEU A 30 9.91 -9.84 -25.55
C LEU A 30 9.69 -11.00 -26.53
N VAL A 31 9.72 -12.25 -26.04
CA VAL A 31 9.41 -13.43 -26.86
C VAL A 31 7.97 -13.36 -27.38
N GLY A 32 7.01 -12.99 -26.51
CA GLY A 32 5.62 -12.80 -26.93
C GLY A 32 5.45 -11.68 -27.97
N ALA A 33 6.12 -10.55 -27.79
CA ALA A 33 6.11 -9.43 -28.74
C ALA A 33 6.74 -9.80 -30.10
N LEU A 34 7.88 -10.48 -30.07
CA LEU A 34 8.54 -10.98 -31.30
C LEU A 34 7.67 -12.02 -32.04
N ALA A 35 6.95 -12.86 -31.30
CA ALA A 35 6.00 -13.80 -31.90
C ALA A 35 4.86 -13.08 -32.65
N LEU A 36 4.34 -11.97 -32.07
CA LEU A 36 3.35 -11.12 -32.73
C LEU A 36 3.90 -10.48 -34.01
N ILE A 37 5.10 -9.92 -33.95
CA ILE A 37 5.76 -9.30 -35.11
C ILE A 37 6.01 -10.33 -36.19
N SER A 38 6.50 -11.52 -35.81
CA SER A 38 6.75 -12.61 -36.79
C SER A 38 5.46 -13.15 -37.40
N ALA A 39 4.37 -13.20 -36.64
CA ALA A 39 3.05 -13.58 -37.14
C ALA A 39 2.50 -12.57 -38.16
N ALA A 40 2.90 -11.29 -38.06
CA ALA A 40 2.53 -10.25 -39.01
C ALA A 40 3.15 -10.43 -40.40
N ILE A 41 4.22 -11.23 -40.53
CA ILE A 41 4.88 -11.52 -41.82
C ILE A 41 4.14 -12.69 -42.50
N PRO A 42 3.38 -12.48 -43.58
CA PRO A 42 2.60 -13.53 -44.24
C PRO A 42 3.45 -14.68 -44.77
N ASN A 43 2.81 -15.83 -44.91
CA ASN A 43 3.42 -16.98 -45.58
C ASN A 43 3.14 -16.90 -47.09
N PRO A 44 4.15 -16.69 -47.95
CA PRO A 44 3.94 -16.58 -49.40
C PRO A 44 3.29 -17.83 -50.01
N SER A 45 3.37 -18.98 -49.35
CA SER A 45 2.77 -20.25 -49.82
C SER A 45 1.23 -20.28 -49.73
N ALA A 46 0.58 -19.29 -49.08
CA ALA A 46 -0.86 -19.25 -48.93
C ALA A 46 -1.60 -18.51 -50.07
N SER A 47 -0.87 -17.75 -50.89
CA SER A 47 -1.43 -17.01 -52.02
C SER A 47 -1.94 -17.95 -53.12
N GLY A 48 -3.18 -17.74 -53.56
CA GLY A 48 -3.78 -18.52 -54.69
C GLY A 48 -4.41 -19.87 -54.32
N LYS A 49 -4.46 -20.29 -53.03
CA LYS A 49 -5.07 -21.56 -52.60
C LYS A 49 -6.55 -21.44 -52.26
N ALA A 50 -7.27 -22.58 -52.36
CA ALA A 50 -8.68 -22.68 -52.00
C ALA A 50 -8.96 -22.28 -50.51
N PRO A 51 -10.18 -21.79 -50.17
CA PRO A 51 -10.47 -21.25 -48.81
C PRO A 51 -10.15 -22.20 -47.66
N LEU A 52 -10.44 -23.49 -47.81
CA LEU A 52 -10.14 -24.50 -46.80
C LEU A 52 -8.63 -24.74 -46.63
N GLN A 53 -7.88 -24.76 -47.71
CA GLN A 53 -6.40 -24.89 -47.66
C GLN A 53 -5.74 -23.65 -47.04
N ARG A 54 -6.30 -22.45 -47.27
CA ARG A 54 -5.85 -21.22 -46.60
C ARG A 54 -6.09 -21.30 -45.11
N LEU A 55 -7.28 -21.73 -44.65
CA LEU A 55 -7.58 -21.87 -43.24
C LEU A 55 -6.58 -22.79 -42.52
N ILE A 56 -6.24 -23.93 -43.12
CA ILE A 56 -5.25 -24.88 -42.56
C ILE A 56 -3.86 -24.23 -42.48
N LEU A 57 -3.45 -23.41 -43.46
CA LEU A 57 -2.17 -22.73 -43.48
C LEU A 57 -2.08 -21.50 -42.57
N GLU A 58 -3.23 -20.87 -42.28
CA GLU A 58 -3.35 -19.72 -41.37
C GLU A 58 -3.48 -20.13 -39.90
N THR A 59 -3.98 -21.33 -39.60
CA THR A 59 -4.15 -21.84 -38.22
C THR A 59 -2.87 -21.73 -37.38
N PRO A 60 -1.67 -22.08 -37.85
CA PRO A 60 -0.44 -21.93 -37.09
C PRO A 60 -0.09 -20.48 -36.80
N VAL A 61 -0.41 -19.55 -37.68
CA VAL A 61 -0.18 -18.12 -37.50
C VAL A 61 -1.10 -17.59 -36.39
N MET A 62 -2.37 -17.96 -36.41
CA MET A 62 -3.32 -17.62 -35.35
C MET A 62 -2.88 -18.18 -33.99
N ALA A 63 -2.45 -19.45 -33.96
CA ALA A 63 -1.97 -20.10 -32.76
C ALA A 63 -0.74 -19.40 -32.16
N LEU A 64 0.24 -19.02 -32.99
CA LEU A 64 1.41 -18.25 -32.55
C LEU A 64 1.06 -16.84 -32.09
N THR A 65 0.09 -16.19 -32.71
CA THR A 65 -0.39 -14.86 -32.33
C THR A 65 -1.07 -14.89 -30.97
N LEU A 66 -1.96 -15.84 -30.75
CA LEU A 66 -2.64 -16.05 -29.45
C LEU A 66 -1.63 -16.43 -28.37
N GLY A 67 -0.70 -17.34 -28.68
CA GLY A 67 0.38 -17.74 -27.77
C GLY A 67 1.30 -16.59 -27.41
N GLY A 68 1.68 -15.75 -28.37
CA GLY A 68 2.48 -14.55 -28.15
C GLY A 68 1.79 -13.53 -27.23
N SER A 69 0.50 -13.24 -27.50
CA SER A 69 -0.32 -12.36 -26.65
C SER A 69 -0.43 -12.91 -25.23
N ALA A 70 -0.67 -14.22 -25.10
CA ALA A 70 -0.75 -14.89 -23.80
C ALA A 70 0.59 -14.85 -23.04
N LEU A 71 1.74 -15.03 -23.70
CA LEU A 71 3.06 -14.88 -23.09
C LEU A 71 3.30 -13.48 -22.58
N MET A 72 2.89 -12.44 -23.32
CA MET A 72 2.95 -11.06 -22.85
C MET A 72 2.14 -10.87 -21.55
N LEU A 73 0.94 -11.43 -21.47
CA LEU A 73 0.12 -11.40 -20.26
C LEU A 73 0.76 -12.17 -19.10
N MET A 74 1.28 -13.38 -19.37
CA MET A 74 1.92 -14.20 -18.33
C MET A 74 3.18 -13.55 -17.76
N SER A 75 3.85 -12.69 -18.51
CA SER A 75 5.03 -11.96 -18.03
C SER A 75 4.78 -11.18 -16.74
N LEU A 76 3.57 -10.63 -16.56
CA LEU A 76 3.16 -9.95 -15.33
C LEU A 76 3.12 -10.90 -14.13
N GLY A 77 2.58 -12.08 -14.33
CA GLY A 77 2.53 -13.10 -13.28
C GLY A 77 3.92 -13.62 -12.92
N LEU A 78 4.81 -13.79 -13.92
CA LEU A 78 6.20 -14.18 -13.69
C LEU A 78 6.95 -13.13 -12.88
N ALA A 79 6.78 -11.83 -13.17
CA ALA A 79 7.35 -10.75 -12.37
C ALA A 79 6.96 -10.80 -10.89
N ARG A 80 5.79 -11.38 -10.60
CA ARG A 80 5.24 -11.58 -9.25
C ARG A 80 5.48 -12.97 -8.67
N ARG A 81 6.26 -13.80 -9.34
CA ARG A 81 6.62 -15.18 -8.93
C ARG A 81 5.43 -16.14 -8.85
N LEU A 82 4.36 -15.91 -9.63
CA LEU A 82 3.17 -16.74 -9.61
C LEU A 82 3.45 -18.11 -10.26
N GLN A 83 3.13 -19.17 -9.53
CA GLN A 83 3.26 -20.54 -10.01
C GLN A 83 2.36 -20.80 -11.22
N SER A 84 1.12 -20.31 -11.22
CA SER A 84 0.19 -20.43 -12.35
C SER A 84 0.70 -19.78 -13.63
N ALA A 85 1.31 -18.57 -13.53
CA ALA A 85 1.92 -17.90 -14.66
C ALA A 85 3.11 -18.67 -15.21
N TRP A 86 3.92 -19.27 -14.33
CA TRP A 86 5.04 -20.11 -14.75
C TRP A 86 4.56 -21.35 -15.51
N VAL A 87 3.59 -22.10 -14.96
CA VAL A 87 3.04 -23.30 -15.63
C VAL A 87 2.50 -22.96 -17.01
N LEU A 88 1.69 -21.89 -17.13
CA LEU A 88 1.13 -21.44 -18.39
C LEU A 88 2.21 -20.97 -19.38
N SER A 89 3.24 -20.25 -18.91
CA SER A 89 4.35 -19.81 -19.77
C SER A 89 5.17 -21.00 -20.30
N VAL A 90 5.41 -22.02 -19.48
CA VAL A 90 6.07 -23.26 -19.90
C VAL A 90 5.24 -23.99 -20.95
N PHE A 91 3.93 -24.09 -20.74
CA PHE A 91 3.00 -24.70 -21.70
C PHE A 91 2.96 -23.93 -23.03
N LEU A 92 2.88 -22.59 -22.98
CA LEU A 92 2.89 -21.74 -24.16
C LEU A 92 4.23 -21.79 -24.92
N ALA A 93 5.35 -21.86 -24.22
CA ALA A 93 6.66 -22.04 -24.85
C ALA A 93 6.76 -23.40 -25.55
N LEU A 94 6.29 -24.49 -24.91
CA LEU A 94 6.22 -25.80 -25.52
C LEU A 94 5.31 -25.83 -26.75
N HIS A 95 4.13 -25.18 -26.66
CA HIS A 95 3.25 -25.00 -27.80
C HIS A 95 3.94 -24.27 -28.95
N GLY A 96 4.69 -23.19 -28.67
CA GLY A 96 5.49 -22.47 -29.67
C GLY A 96 6.57 -23.34 -30.32
N ILE A 97 7.25 -24.19 -29.56
CA ILE A 97 8.23 -25.17 -30.08
C ILE A 97 7.56 -26.11 -31.07
N VAL A 98 6.42 -26.71 -30.68
CA VAL A 98 5.68 -27.64 -31.57
C VAL A 98 5.18 -26.93 -32.83
N ALA A 99 4.62 -25.74 -32.70
CA ALA A 99 4.12 -24.97 -33.82
C ALA A 99 5.23 -24.58 -34.81
N THR A 100 6.39 -24.16 -34.31
CA THR A 100 7.53 -23.79 -35.17
C THR A 100 8.26 -24.99 -35.77
N LEU A 101 8.19 -26.17 -35.16
CA LEU A 101 8.83 -27.38 -35.68
C LEU A 101 7.99 -28.07 -36.77
N PHE A 102 6.67 -28.21 -36.50
CA PHE A 102 5.80 -29.05 -37.36
C PHE A 102 4.90 -28.25 -38.29
N LEU A 103 4.44 -27.08 -37.89
CA LEU A 103 3.43 -26.33 -38.63
C LEU A 103 4.05 -25.22 -39.50
N ARG A 104 5.11 -24.59 -39.05
CA ARG A 104 5.79 -23.48 -39.75
C ARG A 104 7.29 -23.49 -39.42
N PRO A 105 8.10 -24.29 -40.09
CA PRO A 105 9.52 -24.41 -39.78
C PRO A 105 10.26 -23.07 -39.90
N ARG A 106 10.67 -22.52 -38.76
CA ARG A 106 11.46 -21.30 -38.62
C ARG A 106 12.51 -21.50 -37.53
N PRO A 107 13.78 -21.77 -37.91
CA PRO A 107 14.82 -22.16 -36.97
C PRO A 107 15.07 -21.10 -35.88
N LEU A 108 14.96 -19.82 -36.22
CA LEU A 108 15.15 -18.73 -35.26
C LEU A 108 14.04 -18.68 -34.20
N GLU A 109 12.78 -18.81 -34.63
CA GLU A 109 11.64 -18.85 -33.72
C GLU A 109 11.67 -20.09 -32.82
N PHE A 110 12.03 -21.25 -33.42
CA PHE A 110 12.23 -22.47 -32.64
C PHE A 110 13.29 -22.28 -31.56
N ALA A 111 14.46 -21.72 -31.90
CA ALA A 111 15.54 -21.47 -30.95
C ALA A 111 15.09 -20.51 -29.81
N MET A 112 14.30 -19.49 -30.15
CA MET A 112 13.76 -18.52 -29.21
C MET A 112 12.80 -19.18 -28.20
N TYR A 113 11.82 -19.99 -28.67
CA TYR A 113 10.89 -20.69 -27.78
C TYR A 113 11.58 -21.76 -26.93
N PHE A 114 12.56 -22.48 -27.55
CA PHE A 114 13.36 -23.48 -26.83
C PHE A 114 14.21 -22.85 -25.72
N ALA A 115 14.86 -21.71 -25.99
CA ALA A 115 15.63 -20.97 -25.00
C ALA A 115 14.73 -20.50 -23.87
N LEU A 116 13.54 -19.94 -24.18
CA LEU A 116 12.57 -19.53 -23.18
C LEU A 116 12.14 -20.71 -22.30
N PHE A 117 11.79 -21.84 -22.92
CA PHE A 117 11.40 -23.07 -22.19
C PHE A 117 12.52 -23.52 -21.24
N ALA A 118 13.75 -23.62 -21.74
CA ALA A 118 14.91 -24.07 -20.95
C ALA A 118 15.14 -23.16 -19.73
N VAL A 119 15.13 -21.85 -19.92
CA VAL A 119 15.38 -20.89 -18.84
C VAL A 119 14.23 -20.89 -17.82
N LEU A 120 12.96 -20.98 -18.27
CA LEU A 120 11.81 -21.11 -17.38
C LEU A 120 11.88 -22.42 -16.56
N PHE A 121 12.29 -23.52 -17.18
CA PHE A 121 12.43 -24.80 -16.49
C PHE A 121 13.54 -24.80 -15.44
N LEU A 122 14.69 -24.20 -15.74
CA LEU A 122 15.80 -24.04 -14.80
C LEU A 122 15.40 -23.17 -13.59
N ALA A 123 14.60 -22.13 -13.83
CA ALA A 123 14.15 -21.20 -12.79
C ALA A 123 12.89 -21.66 -12.03
N ARG A 124 12.44 -22.91 -12.18
CA ARG A 124 11.19 -23.43 -11.60
C ARG A 124 11.05 -23.17 -10.09
N LYS A 125 12.15 -23.20 -9.33
CA LYS A 125 12.17 -22.99 -7.88
C LYS A 125 11.88 -21.54 -7.46
N SER A 126 11.99 -20.58 -8.39
CA SER A 126 11.74 -19.16 -8.13
C SER A 126 10.26 -18.79 -8.18
N PHE A 127 9.37 -19.72 -8.62
CA PHE A 127 7.93 -19.49 -8.81
C PHE A 127 7.12 -20.33 -7.82
N PHE A 128 6.95 -19.84 -6.61
CA PHE A 128 6.32 -20.56 -5.50
C PHE A 128 4.99 -19.96 -5.02
N ARG A 129 4.59 -18.76 -5.53
CA ARG A 129 3.38 -18.07 -5.08
C ARG A 129 2.12 -18.67 -5.70
N ARG A 130 1.20 -19.12 -4.83
CA ARG A 130 -0.11 -19.69 -5.21
C ARG A 130 -1.20 -18.63 -5.16
N SER A 131 -1.11 -17.60 -6.01
CA SER A 131 -2.12 -16.55 -6.10
C SER A 131 -2.83 -16.61 -7.46
N SER A 132 -4.07 -16.11 -7.52
CA SER A 132 -4.83 -16.04 -8.76
C SER A 132 -4.23 -15.01 -9.73
N LEU A 133 -4.19 -15.35 -11.02
CA LEU A 133 -3.84 -14.39 -12.08
C LEU A 133 -4.84 -13.23 -12.15
N LEU A 134 -6.09 -13.44 -11.74
CA LEU A 134 -7.17 -12.44 -11.79
C LEU A 134 -6.99 -11.30 -10.79
N THR A 135 -6.10 -11.46 -9.79
CA THR A 135 -5.81 -10.42 -8.78
C THR A 135 -4.64 -9.51 -9.16
N ILE A 136 -4.13 -9.61 -10.38
CA ILE A 136 -2.97 -8.84 -10.82
C ILE A 136 -3.38 -7.42 -11.24
N ILE A 137 -2.80 -6.41 -10.56
CA ILE A 137 -2.86 -5.02 -11.03
C ILE A 137 -1.84 -4.84 -12.14
N ILE A 138 -2.30 -4.40 -13.31
CA ILE A 138 -1.46 -4.19 -14.48
C ILE A 138 -0.71 -2.85 -14.33
N PRO A 139 0.64 -2.83 -14.31
CA PRO A 139 1.40 -1.60 -14.27
C PRO A 139 1.20 -0.77 -15.55
N ARG A 140 1.11 0.56 -15.44
CA ARG A 140 0.95 1.46 -16.60
C ARG A 140 2.04 1.26 -17.66
N ILE A 141 3.28 1.03 -17.23
CA ILE A 141 4.40 0.78 -18.15
C ILE A 141 4.20 -0.49 -18.97
N TRP A 142 3.56 -1.51 -18.41
CA TRP A 142 3.25 -2.74 -19.12
C TRP A 142 2.15 -2.51 -20.18
N ILE A 143 1.13 -1.72 -19.87
CA ILE A 143 0.08 -1.30 -20.82
C ILE A 143 0.74 -0.58 -22.01
N LEU A 144 1.60 0.40 -21.70
CA LEU A 144 2.33 1.16 -22.73
C LEU A 144 3.21 0.25 -23.58
N ALA A 145 3.98 -0.65 -22.98
CA ALA A 145 4.83 -1.59 -23.70
C ALA A 145 4.03 -2.54 -24.61
N SER A 146 2.88 -3.03 -24.14
CA SER A 146 1.98 -3.87 -24.94
C SER A 146 1.38 -3.10 -26.11
N PHE A 147 0.98 -1.85 -25.88
CA PHE A 147 0.48 -0.96 -26.93
C PHE A 147 1.56 -0.67 -27.99
N CYS A 148 2.79 -0.36 -27.57
CA CYS A 148 3.91 -0.18 -28.49
C CYS A 148 4.21 -1.46 -29.30
N ALA A 149 4.18 -2.64 -28.69
CA ALA A 149 4.39 -3.90 -29.39
C ALA A 149 3.30 -4.15 -30.46
N LEU A 150 2.04 -3.84 -30.16
CA LEU A 150 0.95 -3.92 -31.12
C LEU A 150 1.07 -2.91 -32.25
N LEU A 151 1.48 -1.66 -31.96
CA LEU A 151 1.72 -0.65 -32.98
C LEU A 151 2.84 -1.08 -33.94
N VAL A 152 3.95 -1.61 -33.41
CA VAL A 152 5.07 -2.12 -34.22
C VAL A 152 4.60 -3.30 -35.08
N ALA A 153 3.87 -4.26 -34.52
CA ALA A 153 3.34 -5.38 -35.29
C ALA A 153 2.37 -4.93 -36.41
N SER A 154 1.48 -3.96 -36.07
CA SER A 154 0.57 -3.38 -37.08
C SER A 154 1.30 -2.61 -38.19
N PHE A 155 2.35 -1.87 -37.82
CA PHE A 155 3.19 -1.15 -38.79
C PHE A 155 3.88 -2.11 -39.76
N PHE A 156 4.48 -3.22 -39.30
CA PHE A 156 5.07 -4.23 -40.17
C PHE A 156 4.02 -4.91 -41.05
N ALA A 157 2.81 -5.16 -40.55
CA ALA A 157 1.72 -5.68 -41.37
C ALA A 157 1.33 -4.71 -42.48
N LEU A 158 1.19 -3.42 -42.18
CA LEU A 158 0.87 -2.37 -43.16
C LEU A 158 1.97 -2.20 -44.21
N LEU A 159 3.27 -2.21 -43.81
CA LEU A 159 4.39 -2.16 -44.74
C LEU A 159 4.37 -3.34 -45.72
N TRP A 160 4.06 -4.53 -45.20
CA TRP A 160 3.98 -5.71 -46.07
C TRP A 160 2.86 -5.61 -47.08
N VAL A 161 1.68 -5.16 -46.66
CA VAL A 161 0.50 -4.95 -47.51
C VAL A 161 0.81 -3.87 -48.56
N SER A 162 1.37 -2.74 -48.15
CA SER A 162 1.79 -1.64 -49.03
C SER A 162 2.80 -2.07 -50.09
N HIS A 163 3.72 -2.97 -49.76
CA HIS A 163 4.72 -3.49 -50.69
C HIS A 163 4.11 -4.42 -51.76
N GLN A 164 3.03 -5.13 -51.44
CA GLN A 164 2.36 -6.06 -52.35
C GLN A 164 1.27 -5.44 -53.26
N SER A 165 0.56 -4.43 -52.76
CA SER A 165 -0.68 -3.94 -53.38
C SER A 165 -0.59 -2.57 -54.05
N GLY A 166 0.59 -1.93 -54.08
CA GLY A 166 0.72 -0.55 -54.63
C GLY A 166 -0.33 0.37 -53.98
N PHE A 167 0.09 1.25 -53.15
CA PHE A 167 -0.66 2.26 -52.38
C PHE A 167 -2.19 2.27 -52.58
N VAL A 168 -2.93 1.44 -51.84
CA VAL A 168 -4.38 1.54 -51.69
C VAL A 168 -4.62 2.00 -50.24
N GLU A 169 -5.43 3.04 -50.05
CA GLU A 169 -5.90 3.49 -48.73
C GLU A 169 -6.70 2.37 -48.04
N ALA A 170 -6.00 1.43 -47.42
CA ALA A 170 -6.63 0.36 -46.66
C ALA A 170 -7.16 0.92 -45.34
N ARG A 171 -8.47 1.03 -45.16
CA ARG A 171 -9.10 1.29 -43.87
C ARG A 171 -8.89 0.09 -42.96
N PHE A 172 -8.80 0.32 -41.64
CA PHE A 172 -8.64 -0.74 -40.62
C PHE A 172 -9.71 -1.85 -40.76
N VAL A 173 -10.92 -1.50 -41.22
CA VAL A 173 -12.00 -2.44 -41.50
C VAL A 173 -11.68 -3.35 -42.70
N ASP A 174 -10.99 -2.84 -43.68
CA ASP A 174 -10.62 -3.62 -44.88
C ASP A 174 -9.59 -4.70 -44.58
N LEU A 175 -8.71 -4.46 -43.55
CA LEU A 175 -7.78 -5.47 -43.00
C LEU A 175 -8.51 -6.67 -42.36
N LEU A 176 -9.75 -6.47 -41.88
CA LEU A 176 -10.56 -7.53 -41.29
C LEU A 176 -11.42 -8.28 -42.32
N ILE A 177 -11.82 -7.63 -43.39
CA ILE A 177 -12.85 -8.13 -44.33
C ILE A 177 -12.26 -8.58 -45.67
N ASP A 178 -11.19 -7.91 -46.14
CA ASP A 178 -10.60 -8.24 -47.45
C ASP A 178 -9.83 -9.57 -47.41
N PRO A 179 -10.21 -10.54 -48.27
CA PRO A 179 -9.50 -11.82 -48.38
C PRO A 179 -8.03 -11.70 -48.78
N ALA A 180 -7.67 -10.67 -49.54
CA ALA A 180 -6.28 -10.45 -49.99
C ALA A 180 -5.39 -9.87 -48.88
N LEU A 181 -5.95 -9.04 -48.00
CA LEU A 181 -5.30 -8.45 -46.85
C LEU A 181 -5.39 -9.35 -45.60
N GLY A 182 -6.30 -10.35 -45.62
CA GLY A 182 -6.74 -11.12 -44.46
C GLY A 182 -5.67 -12.03 -43.85
N ALA A 183 -4.69 -12.48 -44.60
CA ALA A 183 -3.71 -13.45 -44.11
C ALA A 183 -2.76 -12.86 -43.04
N ALA A 184 -2.41 -11.59 -43.15
CA ALA A 184 -1.53 -10.92 -42.18
C ALA A 184 -2.30 -10.04 -41.15
N GLY A 185 -3.37 -9.39 -41.59
CA GLY A 185 -4.13 -8.43 -40.78
C GLY A 185 -5.02 -9.09 -39.74
N ARG A 186 -5.69 -10.20 -40.04
CA ARG A 186 -6.61 -10.89 -39.15
C ARG A 186 -5.99 -11.35 -37.82
N PRO A 187 -4.84 -12.06 -37.82
CA PRO A 187 -4.22 -12.47 -36.57
C PRO A 187 -3.86 -11.31 -35.66
N ILE A 188 -3.35 -10.21 -36.23
CA ILE A 188 -2.95 -9.02 -35.48
C ILE A 188 -4.18 -8.31 -34.92
N ALA A 189 -5.25 -8.16 -35.72
CA ALA A 189 -6.50 -7.57 -35.26
C ALA A 189 -7.14 -8.38 -34.13
N ILE A 190 -7.18 -9.72 -34.26
CA ILE A 190 -7.68 -10.62 -33.21
C ILE A 190 -6.81 -10.51 -31.95
N ALA A 191 -5.49 -10.51 -32.07
CA ALA A 191 -4.59 -10.34 -30.91
C ALA A 191 -4.77 -8.97 -30.25
N GLY A 192 -4.93 -7.91 -31.03
CA GLY A 192 -5.21 -6.55 -30.54
C GLY A 192 -6.53 -6.46 -29.80
N ILE A 193 -7.60 -7.05 -30.35
CA ILE A 193 -8.91 -7.10 -29.70
C ILE A 193 -8.83 -7.90 -28.40
N LEU A 194 -8.25 -9.10 -28.42
CA LEU A 194 -8.11 -9.94 -27.22
C LEU A 194 -7.26 -9.25 -26.14
N LEU A 195 -6.16 -8.63 -26.52
CA LEU A 195 -5.34 -7.86 -25.58
C LEU A 195 -6.10 -6.65 -25.06
N GLY A 196 -6.80 -5.90 -25.92
CA GLY A 196 -7.64 -4.77 -25.56
C GLY A 196 -8.78 -5.16 -24.60
N LEU A 197 -9.51 -6.23 -24.90
CA LEU A 197 -10.56 -6.77 -24.02
C LEU A 197 -9.99 -7.26 -22.68
N THR A 198 -8.80 -7.88 -22.69
CA THR A 198 -8.13 -8.32 -21.47
C THR A 198 -7.72 -7.12 -20.62
N LEU A 199 -7.14 -6.08 -21.22
CA LEU A 199 -6.75 -4.84 -20.53
C LEU A 199 -7.99 -4.10 -20.00
N LEU A 200 -9.07 -4.05 -20.77
CA LEU A 200 -10.35 -3.49 -20.37
C LEU A 200 -10.94 -4.26 -19.18
N TYR A 201 -10.96 -5.59 -19.26
CA TYR A 201 -11.43 -6.45 -18.18
C TYR A 201 -10.62 -6.21 -16.89
N PHE A 202 -9.30 -6.22 -16.94
CA PHE A 202 -8.45 -5.96 -15.78
C PHE A 202 -8.52 -4.50 -15.30
N GLY A 203 -8.80 -3.56 -16.20
CA GLY A 203 -9.01 -2.15 -15.85
C GLY A 203 -10.34 -1.90 -15.15
N ILE A 204 -11.42 -2.56 -15.61
CA ILE A 204 -12.77 -2.45 -15.02
C ILE A 204 -12.92 -3.37 -13.82
N ALA A 205 -12.43 -4.60 -13.90
CA ALA A 205 -12.39 -5.56 -12.81
C ALA A 205 -11.26 -5.22 -11.83
N SER A 206 -11.15 -3.94 -11.43
CA SER A 206 -10.31 -3.59 -10.29
C SER A 206 -10.78 -4.45 -9.12
N PRO A 207 -9.96 -5.37 -8.60
CA PRO A 207 -10.39 -6.21 -7.50
C PRO A 207 -10.83 -5.28 -6.38
N ALA A 208 -12.08 -5.41 -5.95
CA ALA A 208 -12.55 -4.77 -4.75
C ALA A 208 -11.67 -5.32 -3.63
N TRP A 209 -10.73 -4.51 -3.14
CA TRP A 209 -9.86 -4.90 -2.05
C TRP A 209 -10.74 -5.29 -0.87
N PRO A 210 -10.49 -6.42 -0.22
CA PRO A 210 -11.27 -6.81 0.93
C PRO A 210 -11.21 -5.65 1.93
N LYS A 211 -12.38 -5.23 2.40
CA LYS A 211 -12.44 -4.27 3.51
C LYS A 211 -11.66 -4.84 4.67
N PRO A 212 -10.96 -4.03 5.47
CA PRO A 212 -10.34 -4.50 6.69
C PRO A 212 -11.36 -5.32 7.48
N LYS A 213 -10.97 -6.49 7.93
CA LYS A 213 -11.76 -7.29 8.87
C LYS A 213 -11.36 -6.85 10.27
N PRO A 214 -12.21 -6.12 11.00
CA PRO A 214 -11.93 -5.77 12.38
C PRO A 214 -11.60 -7.01 13.20
N ALA A 215 -10.75 -6.85 14.21
CA ALA A 215 -10.49 -7.92 15.16
C ALA A 215 -11.78 -8.26 15.91
N SER A 216 -12.03 -9.54 16.15
CA SER A 216 -13.12 -10.00 16.99
C SER A 216 -12.82 -9.70 18.47
N ASP A 217 -13.86 -9.76 19.34
CA ASP A 217 -13.68 -9.54 20.78
C ASP A 217 -12.66 -10.50 21.40
N GLU A 218 -12.58 -11.74 20.91
CA GLU A 218 -11.57 -12.71 21.32
C GLU A 218 -10.16 -12.30 20.90
N GLU A 219 -10.01 -11.81 19.66
CA GLU A 219 -8.73 -11.29 19.15
C GLU A 219 -8.32 -10.01 19.88
N LEU A 220 -9.27 -9.13 20.25
CA LEU A 220 -8.99 -7.95 21.06
C LEU A 220 -8.53 -8.30 22.48
N ARG A 221 -9.12 -9.34 23.11
CA ARG A 221 -8.62 -9.86 24.39
C ARG A 221 -7.19 -10.37 24.28
N GLN A 222 -6.88 -11.16 23.26
CA GLN A 222 -5.51 -11.63 23.02
C GLN A 222 -4.52 -10.47 22.77
N ILE A 223 -4.95 -9.44 22.05
CA ILE A 223 -4.15 -8.22 21.88
C ILE A 223 -3.86 -7.54 23.21
N SER A 224 -4.87 -7.45 24.09
CA SER A 224 -4.70 -6.93 25.46
C SER A 224 -3.66 -7.74 26.25
N ASP A 225 -3.78 -9.07 26.22
CA ASP A 225 -2.84 -9.98 26.90
C ASP A 225 -1.41 -9.82 26.38
N LEU A 226 -1.26 -9.69 25.05
CA LEU A 226 0.05 -9.45 24.42
C LEU A 226 0.64 -8.10 24.82
N MET A 227 -0.17 -7.05 24.96
CA MET A 227 0.30 -5.75 25.44
C MET A 227 0.73 -5.81 26.90
N GLN A 228 -0.02 -6.54 27.75
CA GLN A 228 0.33 -6.72 29.17
C GLN A 228 1.61 -7.55 29.35
N ALA A 229 1.86 -8.51 28.46
CA ALA A 229 3.05 -9.36 28.49
C ALA A 229 4.29 -8.69 27.88
N SER A 230 4.18 -7.47 27.34
CA SER A 230 5.24 -6.79 26.60
C SER A 230 5.75 -5.57 27.34
N ASP A 231 7.08 -5.44 27.37
CA ASP A 231 7.82 -4.25 27.81
C ASP A 231 8.07 -3.25 26.66
N GLN A 232 7.59 -3.55 25.46
CA GLN A 232 7.83 -2.77 24.24
C GLN A 232 6.54 -2.21 23.63
N THR A 233 5.43 -2.25 24.37
CA THR A 233 4.16 -1.68 23.91
C THR A 233 4.31 -0.19 23.67
N ARG A 234 3.79 0.28 22.54
CA ARG A 234 3.76 1.69 22.14
C ARG A 234 2.31 2.20 22.11
N PRO A 235 2.08 3.51 22.27
CA PRO A 235 0.74 4.08 22.18
C PRO A 235 -0.01 3.68 20.90
N ASP A 236 0.68 3.65 19.76
CA ASP A 236 0.12 3.24 18.45
C ASP A 236 -0.51 1.84 18.47
N ASN A 237 -0.07 0.94 19.36
CA ASN A 237 -0.62 -0.41 19.44
C ASN A 237 -2.10 -0.43 19.89
N LEU A 238 -2.53 0.56 20.67
CA LEU A 238 -3.92 0.70 21.10
C LEU A 238 -4.85 1.05 19.93
N LEU A 239 -4.33 1.51 18.80
CA LEU A 239 -5.13 1.74 17.60
C LEU A 239 -5.72 0.43 17.02
N ALA A 240 -5.36 -0.73 17.55
CA ALA A 240 -6.04 -2.01 17.25
C ALA A 240 -7.52 -1.98 17.65
N TYR A 241 -7.87 -1.24 18.69
CA TYR A 241 -9.26 -1.12 19.19
C TYR A 241 -10.14 -0.22 18.32
N VAL A 242 -9.58 0.54 17.36
CA VAL A 242 -10.35 1.43 16.47
C VAL A 242 -11.27 0.64 15.50
N GLY A 243 -10.92 -0.62 15.19
CA GLY A 243 -11.73 -1.47 14.34
C GLY A 243 -11.68 -1.14 12.84
N ASP A 244 -10.72 -0.37 12.40
CA ASP A 244 -10.52 0.01 10.97
C ASP A 244 -9.37 -0.73 10.30
N LYS A 245 -8.73 -1.64 11.00
CA LYS A 245 -7.59 -2.46 10.59
C LYS A 245 -7.86 -3.93 10.81
N SER A 246 -7.20 -4.77 10.02
CA SER A 246 -7.11 -6.21 10.29
C SER A 246 -5.91 -6.50 11.18
N VAL A 247 -5.95 -7.62 11.87
CA VAL A 247 -4.84 -8.08 12.72
C VAL A 247 -4.31 -9.40 12.18
N TYR A 248 -2.99 -9.50 12.06
CA TYR A 248 -2.26 -10.72 11.73
C TYR A 248 -1.58 -11.24 13.00
N PHE A 249 -1.84 -12.46 13.37
CA PHE A 249 -1.16 -13.12 14.48
C PHE A 249 0.01 -13.95 13.93
N GLY A 250 1.20 -13.70 14.45
CA GLY A 250 2.42 -14.44 14.13
C GLY A 250 2.44 -15.85 14.74
N PRO A 251 3.60 -16.54 14.65
CA PRO A 251 3.76 -17.90 15.14
C PRO A 251 3.31 -18.04 16.60
N GLU A 252 2.59 -19.14 16.88
CA GLU A 252 2.06 -19.46 18.21
C GLU A 252 1.25 -18.31 18.84
N ARG A 253 0.79 -17.35 18.03
CA ARG A 253 0.06 -16.14 18.44
C ARG A 253 0.78 -15.30 19.51
N LYS A 254 2.13 -15.35 19.54
CA LYS A 254 2.97 -14.62 20.49
C LYS A 254 3.20 -13.14 20.13
N ALA A 255 2.84 -12.74 18.93
CA ALA A 255 2.81 -11.34 18.52
C ALA A 255 1.69 -11.11 17.51
N ALA A 256 1.21 -9.87 17.44
CA ALA A 256 0.18 -9.44 16.49
C ALA A 256 0.66 -8.21 15.70
N ILE A 257 0.20 -8.07 14.46
CA ILE A 257 0.54 -6.94 13.58
C ILE A 257 -0.76 -6.38 12.99
N MET A 258 -1.01 -5.10 13.27
CA MET A 258 -2.12 -4.36 12.65
C MET A 258 -1.80 -4.03 11.20
N TYR A 259 -2.74 -4.23 10.29
CA TYR A 259 -2.51 -3.94 8.87
C TYR A 259 -3.80 -3.58 8.10
N SER A 260 -3.62 -2.99 6.93
CA SER A 260 -4.67 -2.86 5.90
C SER A 260 -4.12 -3.22 4.54
N ASP A 261 -4.96 -3.87 3.72
CA ASP A 261 -4.64 -4.21 2.34
C ASP A 261 -5.23 -3.15 1.41
N ILE A 262 -4.39 -2.55 0.54
CA ILE A 262 -4.80 -1.54 -0.42
C ILE A 262 -3.97 -1.64 -1.71
N ASN A 263 -4.65 -1.68 -2.85
CA ASN A 263 -4.03 -1.61 -4.18
C ASN A 263 -2.77 -2.48 -4.34
N GLY A 264 -2.83 -3.76 -3.92
CA GLY A 264 -1.73 -4.72 -4.03
C GLY A 264 -0.62 -4.55 -3.00
N THR A 265 -0.86 -3.76 -1.96
CA THR A 265 0.08 -3.56 -0.86
C THR A 265 -0.60 -3.94 0.46
N ARG A 266 0.11 -4.65 1.33
CA ARG A 266 -0.27 -4.90 2.72
C ARG A 266 0.55 -3.98 3.60
N ILE A 267 -0.09 -3.01 4.23
CA ILE A 267 0.58 -1.98 5.02
C ILE A 267 0.32 -2.26 6.49
N ALA A 268 1.38 -2.63 7.22
CA ALA A 268 1.34 -2.72 8.67
C ALA A 268 1.54 -1.34 9.30
N MET A 269 1.00 -1.17 10.51
CA MET A 269 1.10 0.06 11.29
C MET A 269 2.06 -0.14 12.46
N SER A 270 3.11 0.71 12.55
CA SER A 270 4.02 0.79 13.70
C SER A 270 4.76 -0.53 14.00
N VAL A 271 4.92 -0.89 15.27
CA VAL A 271 5.61 -2.09 15.74
C VAL A 271 4.65 -3.27 15.95
N PRO A 272 5.12 -4.52 15.90
CA PRO A 272 4.32 -5.65 16.36
C PRO A 272 3.90 -5.51 17.82
N ILE A 273 2.73 -6.00 18.15
CA ILE A 273 2.18 -6.06 19.50
C ILE A 273 2.65 -7.35 20.15
N GLY A 274 3.23 -7.28 21.35
CA GLY A 274 3.71 -8.44 22.10
C GLY A 274 5.20 -8.38 22.41
N PRO A 275 5.76 -9.40 23.10
CA PRO A 275 7.14 -9.44 23.53
C PRO A 275 8.14 -9.27 22.38
N ARG A 276 9.19 -8.49 22.60
CA ARG A 276 10.23 -8.16 21.59
C ARG A 276 10.81 -9.39 20.90
N ALA A 277 11.00 -10.48 21.66
CA ALA A 277 11.56 -11.73 21.13
C ALA A 277 10.69 -12.39 20.02
N ALA A 278 9.41 -12.09 19.96
CA ALA A 278 8.48 -12.65 18.96
C ALA A 278 8.39 -11.79 17.68
N TRP A 279 8.96 -10.59 17.65
CA TRP A 279 8.76 -9.64 16.55
C TRP A 279 9.38 -10.12 15.23
N ALA A 280 10.62 -10.59 15.26
CA ALA A 280 11.32 -11.01 14.04
C ALA A 280 10.58 -12.14 13.31
N SER A 281 10.12 -13.17 14.03
CA SER A 281 9.35 -14.27 13.44
C SER A 281 7.97 -13.85 12.95
N ALA A 282 7.29 -12.96 13.68
CA ALA A 282 5.99 -12.43 13.27
C ALA A 282 6.11 -11.58 11.98
N LEU A 283 7.12 -10.73 11.87
CA LEU A 283 7.41 -9.93 10.68
C LEU A 283 7.79 -10.79 9.47
N GLU A 284 8.57 -11.86 9.68
CA GLU A 284 8.93 -12.79 8.62
C GLU A 284 7.71 -13.51 8.06
N GLU A 285 6.83 -14.05 8.93
CA GLU A 285 5.60 -14.70 8.50
C GLU A 285 4.61 -13.72 7.88
N PHE A 286 4.43 -12.53 8.46
CA PHE A 286 3.60 -11.47 7.89
C PHE A 286 4.04 -11.11 6.47
N ARG A 287 5.36 -10.95 6.26
CA ARG A 287 5.93 -10.74 4.94
C ARG A 287 5.62 -11.91 4.00
N SER A 288 5.88 -13.14 4.46
CA SER A 288 5.66 -14.36 3.66
C SER A 288 4.19 -14.54 3.26
N ASP A 289 3.25 -14.28 4.19
CA ASP A 289 1.81 -14.34 3.93
C ASP A 289 1.37 -13.26 2.94
N ALA A 290 1.84 -12.02 3.10
CA ALA A 290 1.57 -10.95 2.15
C ALA A 290 2.07 -11.32 0.74
N GLU A 291 3.31 -11.81 0.66
CA GLU A 291 3.91 -12.23 -0.61
C GLU A 291 3.20 -13.43 -1.23
N ALA A 292 2.77 -14.42 -0.43
CA ALA A 292 1.99 -15.58 -0.90
C ALA A 292 0.66 -15.16 -1.51
N LYS A 293 0.04 -14.10 -0.98
CA LYS A 293 -1.19 -13.50 -1.50
C LYS A 293 -0.96 -12.52 -2.67
N GLY A 294 0.28 -12.39 -3.14
CA GLY A 294 0.63 -11.46 -4.22
C GLY A 294 0.65 -9.99 -3.81
N LEU A 295 0.60 -9.72 -2.50
CA LEU A 295 0.65 -8.37 -1.94
C LEU A 295 2.09 -7.95 -1.66
N ARG A 296 2.36 -6.65 -1.71
CA ARG A 296 3.63 -6.07 -1.34
C ARG A 296 3.61 -5.73 0.15
N PRO A 297 4.46 -6.33 0.99
CA PRO A 297 4.54 -5.96 2.39
C PRO A 297 5.19 -4.59 2.57
N ALA A 298 4.61 -3.78 3.45
CA ALA A 298 5.12 -2.49 3.88
C ALA A 298 4.82 -2.27 5.36
N ILE A 299 5.66 -1.47 6.03
CA ILE A 299 5.47 -1.04 7.41
C ILE A 299 5.47 0.49 7.43
N TYR A 300 4.40 1.10 7.92
CA TYR A 300 4.26 2.54 8.09
C TYR A 300 4.56 2.94 9.54
N SER A 301 5.22 4.08 9.72
CA SER A 301 5.59 4.61 11.04
C SER A 301 6.56 3.71 11.84
N ALA A 302 7.46 2.98 11.14
CA ALA A 302 8.47 2.17 11.80
C ALA A 302 9.45 3.05 12.59
N PRO A 303 9.66 2.79 13.91
CA PRO A 303 10.66 3.48 14.70
C PRO A 303 12.07 2.93 14.43
N PRO A 304 13.14 3.65 14.87
CA PRO A 304 14.53 3.24 14.62
C PRO A 304 14.90 1.85 15.16
N ASP A 305 14.36 1.46 16.29
CA ASP A 305 14.62 0.17 16.94
C ASP A 305 14.05 -1.05 16.17
N LEU A 306 13.12 -0.83 15.24
CA LEU A 306 12.59 -1.87 14.35
C LEU A 306 13.43 -2.05 13.08
N LEU A 307 14.24 -1.05 12.70
CA LEU A 307 14.95 -1.05 11.42
C LEU A 307 15.92 -2.24 11.24
N PRO A 308 16.65 -2.73 12.26
CA PRO A 308 17.50 -3.91 12.10
C PRO A 308 16.72 -5.15 11.63
N ASP A 309 15.58 -5.46 12.26
CA ASP A 309 14.74 -6.59 11.87
C ASP A 309 14.23 -6.44 10.43
N LEU A 310 13.77 -5.24 10.07
CA LEU A 310 13.29 -4.95 8.73
C LEU A 310 14.42 -5.01 7.69
N HIS A 311 15.63 -4.58 8.04
CA HIS A 311 16.80 -4.69 7.17
C HIS A 311 17.14 -6.14 6.89
N ASP A 312 17.16 -7.00 7.91
CA ASP A 312 17.44 -8.42 7.79
C ASP A 312 16.38 -9.13 6.92
N LEU A 313 15.15 -8.67 6.99
CA LEU A 313 14.07 -9.10 6.11
C LEU A 313 14.12 -8.45 4.71
N GLY A 314 15.13 -7.64 4.37
CA GLY A 314 15.33 -7.05 3.05
C GLY A 314 14.41 -5.90 2.71
N PHE A 315 13.78 -5.26 3.69
CA PHE A 315 13.08 -4.00 3.49
C PHE A 315 14.05 -2.87 3.19
N LYS A 316 13.58 -1.90 2.42
CA LYS A 316 14.18 -0.58 2.24
C LYS A 316 13.31 0.42 2.98
N PHE A 317 13.92 1.44 3.57
CA PHE A 317 13.20 2.42 4.38
C PHE A 317 13.56 3.84 3.98
N GLU A 318 12.57 4.71 4.15
CA GLU A 318 12.64 6.14 3.90
C GLU A 318 12.05 6.87 5.09
N LYS A 319 12.70 7.91 5.56
CA LYS A 319 12.18 8.76 6.64
C LYS A 319 10.94 9.50 6.14
N ILE A 320 9.85 9.45 6.91
CA ILE A 320 8.57 10.07 6.56
C ILE A 320 8.14 11.19 7.51
N GLY A 321 8.88 11.39 8.59
CA GLY A 321 8.61 12.39 9.60
C GLY A 321 9.30 12.08 10.92
N GLU A 322 8.88 12.73 11.97
CA GLU A 322 9.41 12.55 13.33
C GLU A 322 8.28 12.56 14.36
N ASN A 323 8.33 11.66 15.35
CA ASN A 323 7.51 11.73 16.54
C ASN A 323 8.14 12.69 17.56
N ALA A 324 7.30 13.47 18.19
CA ALA A 324 7.70 14.36 19.28
C ALA A 324 7.48 13.67 20.62
N ILE A 325 8.54 13.32 21.31
CA ILE A 325 8.51 12.51 22.54
C ILE A 325 9.02 13.34 23.71
N LEU A 326 8.30 13.29 24.83
CA LEU A 326 8.71 13.92 26.07
C LEU A 326 9.19 12.86 27.06
N ASP A 327 10.34 13.10 27.69
CA ASP A 327 10.79 12.37 28.89
C ASP A 327 10.06 12.97 30.11
N LEU A 328 9.05 12.27 30.63
CA LEU A 328 8.17 12.78 31.68
C LEU A 328 8.89 13.00 33.03
N PRO A 329 9.79 12.12 33.50
CA PRO A 329 10.60 12.39 34.71
C PRO A 329 11.40 13.69 34.63
N ALA A 330 11.93 14.03 33.46
CA ALA A 330 12.68 15.27 33.25
C ALA A 330 11.79 16.46 32.87
N PHE A 331 10.51 16.23 32.57
CA PHE A 331 9.62 17.30 32.12
C PHE A 331 9.26 18.27 33.25
N THR A 332 9.46 19.55 33.01
CA THR A 332 9.06 20.63 33.93
C THR A 332 8.55 21.83 33.15
N LEU A 333 7.64 22.58 33.71
CA LEU A 333 7.20 23.85 33.13
C LEU A 333 8.19 25.01 33.38
N SER A 334 9.30 24.77 34.08
CA SER A 334 10.33 25.75 34.36
C SER A 334 11.16 26.08 33.10
N GLY A 335 11.87 27.20 33.15
CA GLY A 335 12.78 27.60 32.11
C GLY A 335 12.17 28.46 30.99
N ARG A 336 13.08 29.08 30.17
CA ARG A 336 12.74 30.06 29.12
C ARG A 336 12.02 29.41 27.95
N LYS A 337 12.42 28.22 27.55
CA LYS A 337 11.85 27.49 26.42
C LYS A 337 10.35 27.20 26.58
N ARG A 338 9.90 26.97 27.83
CA ARG A 338 8.51 26.63 28.16
C ARG A 338 7.69 27.78 28.71
N GLU A 339 8.21 29.01 28.64
CA GLU A 339 7.51 30.20 29.10
C GLU A 339 6.16 30.41 28.43
N VAL A 340 6.06 30.14 27.13
CA VAL A 340 4.81 30.32 26.37
C VAL A 340 3.70 29.43 26.90
N ILE A 341 3.97 28.12 27.05
CA ILE A 341 2.95 27.17 27.58
C ILE A 341 2.60 27.44 29.02
N ARG A 342 3.58 27.78 29.86
CA ARG A 342 3.35 28.17 31.27
C ARG A 342 2.47 29.42 31.36
N ARG A 343 2.71 30.43 30.52
CA ARG A 343 1.89 31.65 30.47
C ARG A 343 0.47 31.35 29.97
N SER A 344 0.34 30.51 28.94
CA SER A 344 -0.96 30.05 28.41
C SER A 344 -1.77 29.35 29.50
N ARG A 345 -1.16 28.38 30.20
CA ARG A 345 -1.79 27.64 31.31
C ARG A 345 -2.30 28.58 32.38
N ARG A 346 -1.43 29.46 32.86
CA ARG A 346 -1.81 30.42 33.92
C ARG A 346 -2.92 31.37 33.48
N LYS A 347 -2.86 31.87 32.23
CA LYS A 347 -3.90 32.77 31.70
C LYS A 347 -5.28 32.12 31.65
N LEU A 348 -5.36 30.84 31.25
CA LEU A 348 -6.63 30.12 31.19
C LEU A 348 -7.15 29.82 32.59
N ALA A 349 -6.32 29.29 33.47
CA ALA A 349 -6.72 28.96 34.83
C ALA A 349 -7.19 30.20 35.63
N GLU A 350 -6.41 31.29 35.59
CA GLU A 350 -6.70 32.48 36.45
C GLU A 350 -7.70 33.45 35.84
N ARG A 351 -7.72 33.63 34.51
CA ARG A 351 -8.52 34.67 33.84
C ARG A 351 -9.78 34.15 33.16
N GLN A 352 -9.81 32.87 32.80
CA GLN A 352 -10.92 32.25 32.08
C GLN A 352 -11.65 31.20 32.93
N GLU A 353 -11.22 31.03 34.19
CA GLU A 353 -11.78 30.01 35.10
C GLU A 353 -11.79 28.62 34.49
N ALA A 354 -10.71 28.32 33.72
CA ALA A 354 -10.55 27.02 33.08
C ALA A 354 -10.21 25.96 34.13
N THR A 355 -10.96 24.88 34.13
CA THR A 355 -10.68 23.70 34.96
C THR A 355 -10.34 22.53 34.05
N PHE A 356 -9.51 21.64 34.56
CA PHE A 356 -9.20 20.37 33.93
C PHE A 356 -9.73 19.22 34.76
N ASP A 357 -10.37 18.27 34.11
CA ASP A 357 -10.83 17.03 34.72
C ASP A 357 -10.41 15.84 33.85
N LEU A 358 -10.28 14.65 34.44
CA LEU A 358 -9.93 13.44 33.74
C LEU A 358 -10.99 12.36 33.97
N SER A 359 -11.58 11.89 32.87
CA SER A 359 -12.47 10.74 32.91
C SER A 359 -11.67 9.47 32.58
N LEU A 360 -11.69 8.50 33.49
CA LEU A 360 -11.14 7.17 33.26
C LEU A 360 -12.23 6.20 32.80
N PRO A 361 -11.91 5.18 31.99
CA PRO A 361 -12.85 4.11 31.67
C PRO A 361 -13.35 3.37 32.94
N PRO A 362 -14.62 2.93 32.97
CA PRO A 362 -15.69 3.14 32.00
C PRO A 362 -16.29 4.55 32.06
N HIS A 363 -16.53 5.14 30.90
CA HIS A 363 -17.13 6.48 30.82
C HIS A 363 -18.66 6.43 30.93
N ARG A 364 -19.25 7.50 31.45
CA ARG A 364 -20.72 7.68 31.46
C ARG A 364 -21.20 7.97 30.03
N SER A 365 -22.32 7.37 29.63
CA SER A 365 -22.90 7.59 28.30
C SER A 365 -23.21 9.07 28.03
N SER A 366 -23.75 9.79 29.03
CA SER A 366 -24.03 11.23 28.93
C SER A 366 -22.77 12.06 28.62
N LEU A 367 -21.62 11.69 29.17
CA LEU A 367 -20.35 12.35 28.86
C LEU A 367 -19.98 12.09 27.39
N LEU A 368 -20.05 10.84 26.95
CA LEU A 368 -19.74 10.51 25.55
C LEU A 368 -20.67 11.24 24.56
N ASP A 369 -21.96 11.40 24.87
CA ASP A 369 -22.89 12.15 24.02
C ASP A 369 -22.53 13.66 23.94
N GLU A 370 -22.10 14.26 25.06
CA GLU A 370 -21.60 15.64 25.09
C GLU A 370 -20.32 15.78 24.24
N LEU A 371 -19.35 14.87 24.42
CA LEU A 371 -18.12 14.87 23.66
C LEU A 371 -18.36 14.60 22.16
N LYS A 372 -19.38 13.81 21.80
CA LYS A 372 -19.81 13.60 20.42
C LYS A 372 -20.22 14.91 19.77
N THR A 373 -20.99 15.72 20.48
CA THR A 373 -21.43 17.03 19.99
C THR A 373 -20.23 17.95 19.71
N ILE A 374 -19.27 18.03 20.64
CA ILE A 374 -18.03 18.82 20.44
C ILE A 374 -17.23 18.28 19.26
N SER A 375 -17.14 16.96 19.14
CA SER A 375 -16.45 16.30 18.05
C SER A 375 -17.08 16.63 16.69
N ASP A 376 -18.40 16.59 16.58
CA ASP A 376 -19.12 16.89 15.34
C ASP A 376 -18.96 18.36 14.92
N LEU A 377 -19.04 19.29 15.87
CA LEU A 377 -18.79 20.72 15.62
C LEU A 377 -17.37 20.95 15.11
N TRP A 378 -16.38 20.31 15.75
CA TRP A 378 -14.99 20.40 15.32
C TRP A 378 -14.78 19.84 13.91
N LEU A 379 -15.38 18.68 13.59
CA LEU A 379 -15.31 18.06 12.27
C LEU A 379 -15.94 18.95 11.21
N ALA A 380 -17.11 19.53 11.47
CA ALA A 380 -17.79 20.44 10.54
C ALA A 380 -16.88 21.62 10.13
N GLN A 381 -16.09 22.16 11.07
CA GLN A 381 -15.14 23.25 10.79
C GLN A 381 -13.86 22.75 10.09
N ASN A 382 -13.42 21.51 10.36
CA ASN A 382 -12.11 20.98 9.93
C ASN A 382 -12.18 19.91 8.85
N GLY A 383 -13.17 19.95 7.95
CA GLY A 383 -13.26 19.10 6.78
C GLY A 383 -14.19 17.92 6.85
N GLY A 384 -15.02 17.83 7.89
CA GLY A 384 -16.25 17.02 7.94
C GLY A 384 -16.10 15.50 8.06
N ARG A 385 -14.89 14.95 8.19
CA ARG A 385 -14.68 13.50 8.18
C ARG A 385 -13.66 13.04 9.21
N GLU A 386 -13.96 11.89 9.82
CA GLU A 386 -13.01 11.19 10.69
C GLU A 386 -11.80 10.69 9.91
N LYS A 387 -10.65 10.75 10.55
CA LYS A 387 -9.44 10.08 10.09
C LYS A 387 -9.46 8.60 10.47
N SER A 388 -8.58 7.82 9.89
CA SER A 388 -8.53 6.37 10.09
C SER A 388 -7.10 5.86 9.93
N PHE A 389 -6.88 4.57 10.08
CA PHE A 389 -5.64 3.84 9.93
C PHE A 389 -4.55 4.24 10.93
N SER A 390 -3.94 5.42 10.80
CA SER A 390 -2.82 5.88 11.65
C SER A 390 -3.25 6.81 12.78
N LEU A 391 -4.55 7.06 12.93
CA LEU A 391 -5.13 7.93 13.93
C LEU A 391 -6.39 7.26 14.50
N GLY A 392 -6.73 7.60 15.74
CA GLY A 392 -8.02 7.27 16.32
C GLY A 392 -9.16 8.08 15.68
N ARG A 393 -10.36 7.70 16.04
CA ARG A 393 -11.58 8.40 15.64
C ARG A 393 -12.53 8.49 16.82
N TYR A 394 -13.51 9.38 16.73
CA TYR A 394 -14.58 9.40 17.72
C TYR A 394 -15.46 8.15 17.55
N ASP A 395 -15.27 7.20 18.43
CA ASP A 395 -16.02 5.95 18.52
C ASP A 395 -16.14 5.57 20.00
N PRO A 396 -17.35 5.49 20.57
CA PRO A 396 -17.53 5.15 22.00
C PRO A 396 -16.87 3.83 22.40
N ALA A 397 -16.85 2.82 21.51
CA ALA A 397 -16.22 1.53 21.78
C ALA A 397 -14.70 1.68 21.89
N PHE A 398 -14.07 2.46 21.02
CA PHE A 398 -12.65 2.77 21.09
C PHE A 398 -12.33 3.64 22.32
N LEU A 399 -13.10 4.69 22.56
CA LEU A 399 -12.87 5.59 23.69
C LEU A 399 -13.03 4.89 25.04
N ALA A 400 -13.79 3.80 25.12
CA ALA A 400 -13.89 2.96 26.32
C ALA A 400 -12.54 2.37 26.79
N HIS A 401 -11.49 2.44 25.96
CA HIS A 401 -10.14 2.01 26.29
C HIS A 401 -9.19 3.17 26.62
N CYS A 402 -9.66 4.43 26.54
CA CYS A 402 -8.83 5.62 26.58
C CYS A 402 -9.17 6.51 27.78
N PRO A 403 -8.21 6.94 28.62
CA PRO A 403 -8.42 8.10 29.49
C PRO A 403 -8.75 9.34 28.63
N ILE A 404 -9.67 10.18 29.11
CA ILE A 404 -10.13 11.39 28.42
C ILE A 404 -9.95 12.59 29.31
N GLY A 405 -9.08 13.54 28.91
CA GLY A 405 -8.96 14.84 29.57
C GLY A 405 -10.00 15.81 29.05
N LEU A 406 -10.57 16.57 29.95
CA LEU A 406 -11.67 17.50 29.72
C LEU A 406 -11.23 18.91 30.13
N VAL A 407 -11.46 19.90 29.30
CA VAL A 407 -11.32 21.31 29.66
C VAL A 407 -12.70 21.92 29.76
N GLN A 408 -12.99 22.50 30.93
CA GLN A 408 -14.24 23.22 31.17
C GLN A 408 -13.96 24.71 31.31
N LEU A 409 -14.83 25.52 30.75
CA LEU A 409 -14.92 26.96 30.97
C LEU A 409 -16.28 27.27 31.59
N LYS A 410 -16.27 27.88 32.76
CA LYS A 410 -17.50 28.21 33.49
C LYS A 410 -18.45 27.00 33.64
N GLY A 411 -17.89 25.83 33.93
CA GLY A 411 -18.63 24.59 34.15
C GLY A 411 -19.14 23.86 32.89
N ARG A 412 -18.87 24.38 31.68
CA ARG A 412 -19.20 23.73 30.40
C ARG A 412 -17.96 23.10 29.80
N ILE A 413 -18.03 21.85 29.31
CA ILE A 413 -16.95 21.22 28.57
C ILE A 413 -16.80 21.93 27.20
N VAL A 414 -15.58 22.41 26.91
CA VAL A 414 -15.26 23.14 25.67
C VAL A 414 -14.19 22.46 24.84
N ALA A 415 -13.44 21.52 25.41
CA ALA A 415 -12.45 20.74 24.72
C ALA A 415 -12.19 19.41 25.41
N PHE A 416 -11.75 18.43 24.65
CA PHE A 416 -11.30 17.15 25.19
C PHE A 416 -10.12 16.58 24.39
N GLY A 417 -9.37 15.66 25.03
CA GLY A 417 -8.33 14.87 24.40
C GLY A 417 -8.31 13.46 24.95
N SER A 418 -8.21 12.45 24.05
CA SER A 418 -8.05 11.05 24.44
C SER A 418 -6.58 10.66 24.48
N LEU A 419 -6.25 9.77 25.42
CA LEU A 419 -4.90 9.25 25.60
C LEU A 419 -4.84 7.76 25.24
N LEU A 420 -3.78 7.38 24.54
CA LEU A 420 -3.36 6.00 24.35
C LEU A 420 -2.32 5.68 25.43
N VAL A 421 -2.65 4.82 26.37
CA VAL A 421 -1.80 4.53 27.52
C VAL A 421 -1.38 3.06 27.54
N THR A 422 -0.10 2.79 27.76
CA THR A 422 0.39 1.43 27.84
C THR A 422 0.19 0.81 29.22
N PRO A 423 -0.13 -0.51 29.31
CA PRO A 423 -0.41 -1.18 30.58
C PRO A 423 0.73 -1.12 31.59
N ASP A 424 1.97 -1.11 31.11
CA ASP A 424 3.21 -1.04 31.91
C ASP A 424 3.58 0.38 32.38
N GLN A 425 2.76 1.36 32.08
CA GLN A 425 2.99 2.78 32.35
C GLN A 425 4.29 3.34 31.71
N SER A 426 4.85 2.66 30.71
CA SER A 426 6.02 3.17 30.00
C SER A 426 5.68 4.36 29.11
N TRP A 427 4.48 4.40 28.54
CA TRP A 427 4.06 5.43 27.61
C TRP A 427 2.63 5.91 27.83
N ALA A 428 2.43 7.21 27.68
CA ALA A 428 1.16 7.83 27.34
C ALA A 428 1.33 8.57 26.00
N GLY A 429 0.29 8.61 25.18
CA GLY A 429 0.32 9.33 23.89
C GLY A 429 -1.00 10.04 23.67
N ILE A 430 -0.94 11.23 23.08
CA ILE A 430 -2.15 11.95 22.66
C ILE A 430 -2.69 11.35 21.36
N ASP A 431 -4.01 11.21 21.27
CA ASP A 431 -4.69 10.79 20.04
C ASP A 431 -5.68 11.86 19.57
N LEU A 432 -6.93 11.83 20.00
CA LEU A 432 -7.89 12.86 19.64
C LEU A 432 -7.66 14.14 20.46
N MET A 433 -7.71 15.27 19.78
CA MET A 433 -7.75 16.59 20.39
C MET A 433 -8.85 17.40 19.69
N ARG A 434 -9.95 17.70 20.40
CA ARG A 434 -11.10 18.38 19.84
C ARG A 434 -11.62 19.47 20.76
N TYR A 435 -12.17 20.51 20.17
CA TYR A 435 -12.73 21.63 20.90
C TYR A 435 -14.02 22.13 20.23
N ASP A 436 -14.89 22.75 20.99
CA ASP A 436 -16.03 23.49 20.49
C ASP A 436 -15.55 24.81 19.88
N PRO A 437 -15.69 25.01 18.55
CA PRO A 437 -15.16 26.20 17.87
C PRO A 437 -15.75 27.53 18.39
N ASP A 438 -16.98 27.49 18.90
CA ASP A 438 -17.70 28.67 19.32
C ASP A 438 -17.46 29.00 20.81
N ALA A 439 -17.12 27.99 21.62
CA ALA A 439 -16.95 28.12 23.05
C ALA A 439 -15.48 28.13 23.51
N ALA A 440 -14.58 27.47 22.77
CA ALA A 440 -13.17 27.42 23.15
C ALA A 440 -12.47 28.77 22.91
N VAL A 441 -11.59 29.13 23.82
CA VAL A 441 -10.81 30.37 23.73
C VAL A 441 -9.39 30.07 23.28
N THR A 442 -8.66 31.14 22.88
CA THR A 442 -7.25 31.01 22.46
C THR A 442 -6.43 30.30 23.55
N ASN A 443 -5.60 29.34 23.15
CA ASN A 443 -4.74 28.49 23.98
C ASN A 443 -5.46 27.36 24.73
N THR A 444 -6.76 27.11 24.51
CA THR A 444 -7.47 25.97 25.13
C THR A 444 -6.75 24.64 24.86
N MET A 445 -6.24 24.42 23.65
CA MET A 445 -5.52 23.19 23.31
C MET A 445 -4.12 23.11 23.94
N ASP A 446 -3.43 24.26 24.11
CA ASP A 446 -2.17 24.31 24.88
C ASP A 446 -2.42 23.92 26.34
N PHE A 447 -3.50 24.42 26.93
CA PHE A 447 -3.91 24.12 28.32
C PHE A 447 -4.24 22.63 28.48
N LEU A 448 -5.11 22.09 27.61
CA LEU A 448 -5.48 20.68 27.61
C LEU A 448 -4.24 19.78 27.58
N LEU A 449 -3.34 20.04 26.61
CA LEU A 449 -2.16 19.19 26.41
C LEU A 449 -1.18 19.29 27.59
N VAL A 450 -1.00 20.47 28.17
CA VAL A 450 -0.16 20.64 29.38
C VAL A 450 -0.73 19.84 30.54
N GLU A 451 -2.04 19.91 30.80
CA GLU A 451 -2.67 19.20 31.93
C GLU A 451 -2.59 17.66 31.70
N LEU A 452 -2.78 17.19 30.47
CA LEU A 452 -2.60 15.77 30.13
C LEU A 452 -1.18 15.29 30.36
N ILE A 453 -0.16 16.08 29.97
CA ILE A 453 1.25 15.78 30.21
C ILE A 453 1.56 15.73 31.71
N LEU A 454 1.07 16.70 32.46
CA LEU A 454 1.27 16.75 33.93
C LEU A 454 0.59 15.57 34.61
N TRP A 455 -0.65 15.25 34.23
CA TRP A 455 -1.34 14.06 34.73
C TRP A 455 -0.55 12.78 34.44
N ALA A 456 -0.10 12.58 33.19
CA ALA A 456 0.67 11.39 32.83
C ALA A 456 1.96 11.26 33.65
N ARG A 457 2.66 12.40 33.90
CA ARG A 457 3.86 12.44 34.77
C ARG A 457 3.53 12.07 36.21
N GLU A 458 2.48 12.65 36.77
CA GLU A 458 2.05 12.44 38.16
C GLU A 458 1.55 11.01 38.39
N THR A 459 0.95 10.39 37.39
CA THR A 459 0.50 8.99 37.41
C THR A 459 1.68 8.00 37.25
N GLY A 460 2.89 8.46 36.88
CA GLY A 460 4.08 7.62 36.80
C GLY A 460 4.47 7.15 35.42
N TYR A 461 3.82 7.63 34.35
CA TYR A 461 4.25 7.36 32.99
C TYR A 461 5.66 7.93 32.75
N ARG A 462 6.46 7.20 31.94
CA ARG A 462 7.86 7.60 31.68
C ARG A 462 7.99 8.51 30.47
N LYS A 463 7.22 8.26 29.43
CA LYS A 463 7.27 8.99 28.15
C LYS A 463 5.90 9.46 27.73
N PHE A 464 5.86 10.62 27.04
CA PHE A 464 4.64 11.12 26.44
C PHE A 464 4.85 11.34 24.94
N ASP A 465 4.06 10.66 24.12
CA ASP A 465 4.09 10.79 22.66
C ASP A 465 3.09 11.86 22.21
N LEU A 466 3.61 12.93 21.64
CA LEU A 466 2.81 14.00 21.02
C LEU A 466 2.38 13.66 19.59
N ALA A 467 2.58 12.42 19.17
CA ALA A 467 2.36 11.89 17.82
C ALA A 467 3.30 12.47 16.75
N MET A 468 3.22 11.95 15.53
CA MET A 468 4.11 12.28 14.42
C MET A 468 3.86 13.69 13.88
N ALA A 469 4.94 14.39 13.53
CA ALA A 469 4.93 15.53 12.61
C ALA A 469 5.38 15.02 11.23
N PRO A 470 4.46 14.82 10.30
CA PRO A 470 4.80 14.31 8.97
C PRO A 470 5.76 15.26 8.23
N LEU A 471 6.65 14.69 7.42
CA LEU A 471 7.64 15.40 6.61
C LEU A 471 8.62 16.29 7.41
N SER A 472 8.61 16.21 8.75
CA SER A 472 9.55 16.98 9.56
C SER A 472 10.94 16.34 9.56
N GLY A 473 12.00 17.16 9.67
CA GLY A 473 13.40 16.72 9.72
C GLY A 473 13.90 16.10 8.40
N LEU A 474 13.23 16.35 7.29
CA LEU A 474 13.73 16.05 5.96
C LEU A 474 14.55 17.25 5.46
N VAL A 475 15.76 17.00 4.94
CA VAL A 475 16.62 18.03 4.36
C VAL A 475 16.14 18.32 2.94
N GLU A 476 15.91 19.60 2.62
CA GLU A 476 15.35 20.03 1.33
C GLU A 476 16.18 19.57 0.11
N GLU A 477 17.48 19.34 0.28
CA GLU A 477 18.39 19.03 -0.83
C GLU A 477 18.44 17.54 -1.24
N GLU A 478 18.14 16.58 -0.35
CA GLU A 478 18.20 15.15 -0.66
C GLU A 478 16.87 14.54 -1.16
N VAL A 479 15.78 15.26 -0.99
CA VAL A 479 14.41 14.78 -1.20
C VAL A 479 13.78 15.35 -2.47
N ALA A 480 14.43 16.32 -3.10
CA ALA A 480 13.84 17.17 -4.11
C ALA A 480 13.31 16.50 -5.40
N PRO A 481 13.88 15.47 -6.02
CA PRO A 481 13.35 15.03 -7.32
C PRO A 481 12.19 14.04 -7.25
N LEU A 482 12.11 13.17 -6.22
CA LEU A 482 11.12 12.10 -6.16
C LEU A 482 9.93 12.45 -5.27
N PHE A 483 10.19 13.08 -4.14
CA PHE A 483 9.15 13.53 -3.20
C PHE A 483 8.50 14.85 -3.61
N ALA A 484 9.15 15.70 -4.39
CA ALA A 484 8.53 16.92 -4.93
C ALA A 484 7.32 16.58 -5.82
N ARG A 485 7.37 15.51 -6.61
CA ARG A 485 6.22 15.06 -7.42
C ARG A 485 5.10 14.43 -6.59
N ILE A 486 5.42 13.82 -5.47
CA ILE A 486 4.43 13.17 -4.59
C ILE A 486 3.97 14.15 -3.53
N GLY A 487 4.88 14.95 -2.99
CA GLY A 487 4.56 16.11 -2.17
C GLY A 487 3.58 17.01 -2.90
N GLN A 488 3.78 17.28 -4.18
CA GLN A 488 2.87 18.09 -4.98
C GLN A 488 1.49 17.41 -5.14
N PHE A 489 1.41 16.10 -5.36
CA PHE A 489 0.13 15.38 -5.46
C PHE A 489 -0.59 15.22 -4.11
N VAL A 490 0.16 15.02 -3.03
CA VAL A 490 -0.35 15.02 -1.64
C VAL A 490 -0.58 16.45 -1.17
N PHE A 491 0.26 17.40 -1.58
CA PHE A 491 0.15 18.83 -1.29
C PHE A 491 -1.05 19.47 -2.00
N GLU A 492 -1.23 19.29 -3.30
CA GLU A 492 -2.33 19.90 -4.07
C GLU A 492 -3.72 19.43 -3.63
N ARG A 493 -3.84 18.21 -3.07
CA ARG A 493 -5.09 17.69 -2.48
C ARG A 493 -5.13 17.71 -0.96
N GLY A 494 -3.99 17.91 -0.29
CA GLY A 494 -3.82 17.87 1.16
C GLY A 494 -3.60 19.23 1.82
N GLU A 495 -3.28 20.30 1.07
CA GLU A 495 -2.97 21.61 1.65
C GLU A 495 -4.12 22.26 2.43
N ARG A 496 -5.35 21.92 2.13
CA ARG A 496 -6.49 22.35 2.97
C ARG A 496 -6.58 21.62 4.31
N PHE A 497 -5.82 20.53 4.52
CA PHE A 497 -6.05 19.60 5.64
C PHE A 497 -4.89 19.47 6.63
N TYR A 498 -3.65 19.89 6.29
CA TYR A 498 -2.54 19.75 7.25
C TYR A 498 -1.49 20.85 7.08
N ASN A 499 -1.47 21.78 8.02
CA ASN A 499 -0.36 22.70 8.21
C ASN A 499 0.80 21.97 8.93
N PHE A 500 1.58 21.15 8.21
CA PHE A 500 2.67 20.35 8.78
C PHE A 500 3.73 21.18 9.52
N GLN A 501 4.06 22.36 9.02
CA GLN A 501 4.99 23.29 9.69
C GLN A 501 4.37 23.86 10.96
N GLY A 502 3.08 24.19 10.93
CA GLY A 502 2.33 24.62 12.09
C GLY A 502 2.28 23.55 13.18
N LEU A 503 2.07 22.28 12.78
CA LEU A 503 2.02 21.16 13.72
C LEU A 503 3.40 20.92 14.39
N ARG A 504 4.51 20.94 13.63
CA ARG A 504 5.86 20.86 14.21
C ARG A 504 6.11 22.03 15.17
N ARG A 505 5.79 23.26 14.76
CA ARG A 505 5.96 24.47 15.59
C ARG A 505 5.09 24.41 16.86
N PHE A 506 3.89 23.85 16.77
CA PHE A 506 3.03 23.64 17.94
C PHE A 506 3.68 22.70 18.95
N LYS A 507 4.16 21.52 18.50
CA LYS A 507 4.81 20.52 19.36
C LYS A 507 6.15 21.02 19.92
N GLN A 508 6.89 21.83 19.16
CA GLN A 508 8.17 22.40 19.59
C GLN A 508 8.05 23.29 20.84
N LYS A 509 6.86 23.84 21.15
CA LYS A 509 6.62 24.58 22.42
C LYS A 509 6.90 23.73 23.67
N PHE A 510 6.76 22.40 23.55
CA PHE A 510 6.95 21.46 24.64
C PHE A 510 8.41 20.97 24.75
N ASP A 511 9.29 21.40 23.84
CA ASP A 511 10.72 21.03 23.77
C ASP A 511 10.92 19.51 23.77
N PRO A 512 10.32 18.76 22.80
CA PRO A 512 10.39 17.31 22.73
C PRO A 512 11.70 16.82 22.11
N ASP A 513 12.03 15.58 22.40
CA ASP A 513 12.97 14.80 21.59
C ASP A 513 12.28 14.33 20.31
N TRP A 514 12.92 14.55 19.16
CA TRP A 514 12.39 14.19 17.86
C TRP A 514 12.93 12.83 17.41
N GLU A 515 12.08 11.80 17.44
CA GLU A 515 12.42 10.45 17.01
C GLU A 515 11.97 10.21 15.56
N PRO A 516 12.87 9.85 14.63
CA PRO A 516 12.50 9.64 13.24
C PRO A 516 11.52 8.47 13.07
N ARG A 517 10.62 8.60 12.10
CA ARG A 517 9.69 7.55 11.67
C ARG A 517 9.92 7.22 10.21
N TYR A 518 9.83 5.94 9.89
CA TYR A 518 10.16 5.42 8.58
C TYR A 518 8.98 4.70 7.93
N LEU A 519 8.90 4.79 6.61
CA LEU A 519 8.18 3.86 5.77
C LEU A 519 9.16 2.80 5.29
N ALA A 520 8.87 1.53 5.53
CA ALA A 520 9.66 0.41 5.06
C ALA A 520 8.87 -0.43 4.05
N ALA A 521 9.51 -0.86 2.95
CA ALA A 521 8.88 -1.71 1.95
C ALA A 521 9.88 -2.58 1.18
N THR A 522 9.41 -3.68 0.62
CA THR A 522 10.21 -4.51 -0.27
C THR A 522 10.33 -3.85 -1.66
N GLY A 523 11.36 -3.04 -1.88
CA GLY A 523 11.65 -2.36 -3.14
C GLY A 523 11.55 -0.83 -3.05
N TYR A 524 12.62 -0.16 -3.41
CA TYR A 524 12.79 1.30 -3.29
C TYR A 524 11.76 2.10 -4.13
N TRP A 525 11.52 1.69 -5.37
CA TRP A 525 10.61 2.39 -6.29
C TRP A 525 9.12 2.35 -5.88
N SER A 526 8.78 1.56 -4.87
CA SER A 526 7.41 1.43 -4.38
C SER A 526 7.05 2.41 -3.26
N LEU A 527 8.03 2.99 -2.58
CA LEU A 527 7.83 3.87 -1.42
C LEU A 527 6.88 5.04 -1.69
N PRO A 528 7.02 5.80 -2.80
CA PRO A 528 6.09 6.86 -3.14
C PRO A 528 4.65 6.42 -3.31
N ILE A 529 4.45 5.29 -3.99
CA ILE A 529 3.11 4.73 -4.22
C ILE A 529 2.48 4.33 -2.89
N ILE A 530 3.28 3.76 -1.99
CA ILE A 530 2.81 3.33 -0.67
C ILE A 530 2.44 4.54 0.21
N LEU A 531 3.20 5.63 0.15
CA LEU A 531 2.83 6.88 0.83
C LEU A 531 1.48 7.42 0.38
N ALA A 532 1.22 7.42 -0.94
CA ALA A 532 -0.08 7.80 -1.47
C ALA A 532 -1.20 6.84 -0.99
N GLN A 533 -0.92 5.54 -0.90
CA GLN A 533 -1.86 4.55 -0.36
C GLN A 533 -2.13 4.78 1.14
N VAL A 534 -1.11 5.10 1.93
CA VAL A 534 -1.26 5.47 3.35
C VAL A 534 -2.14 6.71 3.48
N ALA A 535 -1.92 7.74 2.65
CA ALA A 535 -2.75 8.93 2.66
C ALA A 535 -4.23 8.63 2.35
N ILE A 536 -4.51 7.70 1.41
CA ILE A 536 -5.87 7.23 1.13
C ILE A 536 -6.45 6.49 2.34
N LEU A 537 -5.70 5.59 2.98
CA LEU A 537 -6.15 4.88 4.17
C LEU A 537 -6.46 5.83 5.33
N THR A 538 -5.59 6.81 5.57
CA THR A 538 -5.74 7.80 6.65
C THR A 538 -6.94 8.73 6.43
N ASN A 539 -7.27 9.06 5.17
CA ASN A 539 -8.44 9.89 4.84
C ASN A 539 -9.77 9.12 4.75
N GLY A 540 -9.77 7.81 5.06
CA GLY A 540 -10.95 6.94 5.02
C GLY A 540 -11.27 6.42 3.61
N GLN A 541 -11.42 5.10 3.45
CA GLN A 541 -11.78 4.47 2.16
C GLN A 541 -13.21 4.77 1.70
N SER A 542 -14.07 5.28 2.56
CA SER A 542 -15.49 5.52 2.28
C SER A 542 -15.79 6.69 1.35
N ALA A 543 -14.82 7.57 1.10
CA ALA A 543 -15.03 8.80 0.32
C ALA A 543 -15.40 8.59 -1.16
N ARG A 544 -15.21 7.38 -1.71
CA ARG A 544 -15.45 7.12 -3.16
C ARG A 544 -16.78 6.50 -3.50
N ARG A 545 -17.55 6.01 -2.52
CA ARG A 545 -18.85 5.34 -2.80
C ARG A 545 -20.08 6.19 -2.47
N GLU A 546 -19.98 7.12 -1.53
CA GLU A 546 -21.10 8.04 -1.26
C GLU A 546 -21.23 9.11 -2.35
N ASP A 547 -20.12 9.63 -2.88
CA ASP A 547 -20.14 10.57 -4.01
C ASP A 547 -20.67 9.92 -5.31
N GLN A 548 -20.44 8.62 -5.53
CA GLN A 548 -21.02 7.89 -6.68
C GLN A 548 -22.50 7.53 -6.51
N GLN A 549 -23.01 7.40 -5.29
CA GLN A 549 -24.44 7.16 -5.06
C GLN A 549 -25.27 8.45 -5.13
N VAL A 550 -24.66 9.59 -4.85
CA VAL A 550 -25.33 10.90 -5.02
C VAL A 550 -25.37 11.33 -6.49
N GLU A 551 -24.33 11.03 -7.29
CA GLU A 551 -24.34 11.27 -8.74
C GLU A 551 -25.28 10.34 -9.53
N THR A 552 -25.68 9.20 -8.96
CA THR A 552 -26.64 8.28 -9.62
C THR A 552 -28.10 8.58 -9.25
N LEU A 553 -28.34 9.55 -8.34
CA LEU A 553 -29.67 9.97 -7.88
C LEU A 553 -30.06 11.41 -8.31
N ILE A 554 -29.19 12.06 -9.10
CA ILE A 554 -29.47 13.31 -9.84
C ILE A 554 -29.41 12.98 -11.33
#